data_0a1d5a4d3b42e600e9239352175f7f13
#
_entry.id   0a1d5a4d3b42e600e9239352175f7f13
#
_cell.length_a   1.000
_cell.length_b   1.000
_cell.length_c   1.000
_cell.angle_alpha   90.00
_cell.angle_beta   90.00
_cell.angle_gamma   90.00
#
_symmetry.space_group_name_H-M   'P 1'
#
loop_
_entity.id
_entity.type
_entity.pdbx_description
1 polymer ?
#
loop_
_entity_poly.entity_id
_entity_poly.type
_entity_poly.pdbx_seq_one_letter_code
_entity_poly.pdbx_strand_id
1 'polypeptide(L)'
;LFTGHTESFVKHTPPFATDDEGKTKASFVGLAQYKLNSKYHPKPPSGYSEDDYVPLTVEQYREHLNGGNGLAVSPLTDAPDKRDVCFFSVIDIDVYDVNFTALVQRLYKYGYKFAAFISKSGGIHLYFFYLKPEEAGKVRHEMDRIIERFGLNKIYQKGGKSRVEVFPMHSARTPGQHDKCIFLPFYNSANQDGGSSQKMLGADGALHSISKAIPIIETMFTSVADVARTTDALPYSDAPFCIQMLILSGSMDANSGRNEFLFTAATYLKTKYGDALTIEHIEEVNAEFPDPLEAKETNSVFNSIKVKDWQTAGRCKKEPVASFCDKQLCRDRKYGVGRQKGNTVSNVEFGKIYRMLAETPYYLWEARLAGTDEYKKLRIDGAENLLNQKTIQKACIDTLGQLSLTVTQPTWEKTVNDCLATLEELEVPKATDTTEMSALRELFLRYLTHRQAQNKQPYTVNVKQVYKNCSAYYFKTDGFVDYLRTMKFVLGRTNLREQLLSYGCEEGELEYTTGAGQKKSIKCWKKPDDDDLRALDTFYDDIMDADAEVLAQNKLNKQDRGSPDADDTRF
;
A
#
# COMPACT_ATOMS: atom_id res chain seq x y z
N LEU A 1 17.24 -6.18 -20.76
CA LEU A 1 17.02 -5.05 -19.86
C LEU A 1 15.70 -4.31 -20.16
N PHE A 2 15.49 -3.86 -21.39
CA PHE A 2 14.36 -3.00 -21.75
C PHE A 2 13.24 -3.79 -22.45
N THR A 3 12.80 -4.88 -21.86
CA THR A 3 11.69 -5.69 -22.38
C THR A 3 10.39 -4.90 -22.24
N GLY A 4 9.94 -4.36 -23.38
CA GLY A 4 8.68 -3.60 -23.46
C GLY A 4 7.63 -4.34 -24.28
N HIS A 5 6.55 -3.65 -24.58
CA HIS A 5 5.47 -4.20 -25.40
C HIS A 5 5.96 -4.49 -26.81
N THR A 6 5.82 -5.74 -27.26
CA THR A 6 6.36 -6.19 -28.55
C THR A 6 5.57 -5.68 -29.75
N GLU A 7 4.33 -5.30 -29.53
CA GLU A 7 3.40 -4.85 -30.56
C GLU A 7 3.20 -3.33 -30.60
N SER A 8 3.79 -2.60 -29.64
CA SER A 8 3.66 -1.15 -29.53
C SER A 8 4.99 -0.51 -29.18
N PHE A 9 5.62 0.10 -30.14
CA PHE A 9 6.87 0.83 -29.99
C PHE A 9 6.91 2.02 -30.95
N VAL A 10 7.85 2.93 -30.72
CA VAL A 10 8.01 4.12 -31.56
C VAL A 10 9.43 4.16 -32.12
N LYS A 11 9.55 4.38 -33.42
CA LYS A 11 10.80 4.70 -34.09
C LYS A 11 10.95 6.21 -34.26
N HIS A 12 12.11 6.72 -33.99
CA HIS A 12 12.49 8.11 -34.18
C HIS A 12 13.55 8.19 -35.26
N THR A 13 13.19 8.75 -36.42
CA THR A 13 14.12 8.85 -37.57
C THR A 13 14.98 10.11 -37.42
N PRO A 14 16.32 10.01 -37.47
CA PRO A 14 17.20 11.14 -37.55
C PRO A 14 17.15 11.82 -38.93
N PRO A 15 17.52 13.13 -39.08
CA PRO A 15 17.89 14.02 -37.98
C PRO A 15 16.68 14.39 -37.14
N PHE A 16 16.88 14.37 -35.85
CA PHE A 16 15.83 14.78 -34.90
C PHE A 16 15.61 16.30 -35.06
N ALA A 17 14.51 16.70 -35.73
CA ALA A 17 14.15 18.11 -35.83
C ALA A 17 13.93 18.72 -34.43
N THR A 18 14.42 19.92 -34.21
CA THR A 18 14.12 20.70 -33.01
C THR A 18 12.92 21.61 -33.25
N ASP A 19 12.10 21.81 -32.23
CA ASP A 19 11.09 22.87 -32.23
C ASP A 19 11.70 24.24 -31.86
N ASP A 20 10.85 25.26 -31.86
CA ASP A 20 11.26 26.65 -31.57
C ASP A 20 11.78 26.81 -30.11
N GLU A 21 11.53 25.85 -29.23
CA GLU A 21 12.05 25.77 -27.85
C GLU A 21 13.32 24.94 -27.73
N GLY A 22 13.90 24.45 -28.84
CA GLY A 22 15.09 23.59 -28.89
C GLY A 22 14.81 22.13 -28.57
N LYS A 23 13.54 21.71 -28.45
CA LYS A 23 13.16 20.32 -28.25
C LYS A 23 13.25 19.54 -29.56
N THR A 24 13.86 18.38 -29.48
CA THR A 24 13.95 17.48 -30.60
C THR A 24 12.57 16.98 -31.00
N LYS A 25 12.06 17.42 -32.14
CA LYS A 25 10.87 16.81 -32.76
C LYS A 25 11.25 15.48 -33.36
N ALA A 26 10.58 14.44 -32.94
CA ALA A 26 10.68 13.14 -33.58
C ALA A 26 9.56 12.98 -34.60
N SER A 27 9.88 12.54 -35.81
CA SER A 27 8.85 12.03 -36.69
C SER A 27 8.49 10.62 -36.22
N PHE A 28 7.29 10.46 -35.67
CA PHE A 28 6.79 9.19 -35.20
C PHE A 28 6.39 8.30 -36.42
N VAL A 29 6.99 7.14 -36.53
CA VAL A 29 6.46 6.07 -37.34
C VAL A 29 6.43 4.81 -36.48
N GLY A 30 5.39 4.67 -35.68
CA GLY A 30 5.09 3.43 -34.98
C GLY A 30 4.17 2.59 -35.84
N LEU A 31 4.70 1.68 -36.64
CA LEU A 31 3.91 0.81 -37.53
C LEU A 31 2.96 -0.11 -36.73
N ALA A 32 3.40 -0.57 -35.56
CA ALA A 32 2.55 -1.33 -34.64
C ALA A 32 1.46 -0.46 -33.98
N GLN A 33 1.74 0.80 -33.70
CA GLN A 33 0.78 1.76 -33.14
C GLN A 33 -0.31 2.10 -34.14
N TYR A 34 -0.04 1.99 -35.44
CA TYR A 34 -1.00 2.24 -36.51
C TYR A 34 -2.17 1.24 -36.49
N LYS A 35 -1.88 -0.06 -36.47
CA LYS A 35 -2.91 -1.13 -36.50
C LYS A 35 -3.87 -1.08 -35.30
N LEU A 36 -3.41 -0.54 -34.16
CA LEU A 36 -4.11 -0.58 -32.89
C LEU A 36 -4.80 0.74 -32.51
N ASN A 37 -4.50 1.83 -33.21
CA ASN A 37 -5.02 3.14 -32.85
C ASN A 37 -5.41 3.99 -34.08
N SER A 38 -6.35 3.49 -34.86
CA SER A 38 -6.91 4.15 -36.06
C SER A 38 -7.46 5.57 -35.79
N LYS A 39 -7.69 5.93 -34.51
CA LYS A 39 -8.13 7.26 -34.11
C LYS A 39 -7.05 8.34 -34.28
N TYR A 40 -5.78 7.98 -34.08
CA TYR A 40 -4.66 8.91 -34.21
C TYR A 40 -3.94 8.84 -35.57
N HIS A 41 -4.06 7.72 -36.26
CA HIS A 41 -3.47 7.52 -37.57
C HIS A 41 -4.50 6.87 -38.51
N PRO A 42 -5.45 7.66 -39.02
CA PRO A 42 -6.56 7.13 -39.82
C PRO A 42 -6.16 6.54 -41.19
N LYS A 43 -4.88 6.65 -41.58
CA LYS A 43 -4.34 6.05 -42.82
C LYS A 43 -2.93 5.51 -42.57
N PRO A 44 -2.59 4.32 -43.10
CA PRO A 44 -1.22 3.83 -43.07
C PRO A 44 -0.29 4.85 -43.73
N PRO A 45 0.97 4.95 -43.29
CA PRO A 45 1.97 5.66 -44.06
C PRO A 45 2.01 5.11 -45.50
N SER A 46 2.24 6.00 -46.47
CA SER A 46 2.30 5.59 -47.90
C SER A 46 3.25 4.41 -48.07
N GLY A 47 2.75 3.33 -48.65
CA GLY A 47 3.52 2.10 -48.88
C GLY A 47 3.32 0.97 -47.86
N TYR A 48 2.47 1.17 -46.84
CA TYR A 48 2.14 0.14 -45.84
C TYR A 48 0.65 -0.20 -45.87
N SER A 49 0.32 -1.48 -45.76
CA SER A 49 -1.04 -1.98 -45.55
C SER A 49 -1.31 -2.25 -44.09
N GLU A 50 -2.58 -2.51 -43.73
CA GLU A 50 -2.93 -2.93 -42.37
C GLU A 50 -2.28 -4.26 -41.94
N ASP A 51 -1.79 -5.03 -42.91
CA ASP A 51 -1.13 -6.33 -42.72
C ASP A 51 0.38 -6.21 -42.52
N ASP A 52 0.98 -5.04 -42.78
CA ASP A 52 2.43 -4.77 -42.60
C ASP A 52 2.80 -4.50 -41.14
N TYR A 53 2.34 -5.35 -40.28
CA TYR A 53 2.65 -5.32 -38.87
C TYR A 53 4.08 -5.75 -38.60
N VAL A 54 4.88 -4.88 -37.98
CA VAL A 54 6.28 -5.17 -37.63
C VAL A 54 6.39 -5.32 -36.10
N PRO A 55 6.59 -6.52 -35.58
CA PRO A 55 6.83 -6.71 -34.15
C PRO A 55 8.19 -6.11 -33.76
N LEU A 56 8.30 -5.70 -32.48
CA LEU A 56 9.57 -5.28 -31.89
C LEU A 56 10.53 -6.49 -31.83
N THR A 57 11.64 -6.40 -32.53
CA THR A 57 12.67 -7.44 -32.59
C THR A 57 14.03 -6.90 -32.17
N VAL A 58 15.02 -7.76 -32.05
CA VAL A 58 16.41 -7.39 -31.73
C VAL A 58 16.99 -6.38 -32.73
N GLU A 59 16.50 -6.38 -34.00
CA GLU A 59 17.01 -5.48 -35.02
C GLU A 59 16.72 -4.00 -34.72
N GLN A 60 15.55 -3.68 -34.17
CA GLN A 60 15.23 -2.29 -33.76
C GLN A 60 16.14 -1.82 -32.63
N TYR A 61 16.47 -2.71 -31.65
CA TYR A 61 17.43 -2.39 -30.61
C TYR A 61 18.84 -2.18 -31.19
N ARG A 62 19.27 -3.02 -32.12
CA ARG A 62 20.56 -2.91 -32.80
C ARG A 62 20.65 -1.63 -33.62
N GLU A 63 19.60 -1.31 -34.36
CA GLU A 63 19.46 -0.07 -35.13
C GLU A 63 19.60 1.16 -34.20
N HIS A 64 18.93 1.15 -33.02
CA HIS A 64 19.04 2.19 -32.03
C HIS A 64 20.47 2.39 -31.50
N LEU A 65 21.15 1.30 -31.16
CA LEU A 65 22.53 1.34 -30.64
C LEU A 65 23.54 1.80 -31.70
N ASN A 66 23.27 1.54 -32.98
CA ASN A 66 24.13 1.93 -34.10
C ASN A 66 23.86 3.36 -34.64
N GLY A 67 22.92 4.11 -34.05
CA GLY A 67 22.63 5.47 -34.45
C GLY A 67 21.73 5.57 -35.69
N GLY A 68 21.04 4.50 -36.05
CA GLY A 68 19.95 4.50 -37.02
C GLY A 68 18.67 5.09 -36.43
N ASN A 69 17.52 4.44 -36.60
CA ASN A 69 16.32 4.89 -35.95
C ASN A 69 16.41 4.74 -34.41
N GLY A 70 16.07 5.80 -33.71
CA GLY A 70 15.91 5.76 -32.27
C GLY A 70 14.70 4.92 -31.89
N LEU A 71 14.75 4.23 -30.76
CA LEU A 71 13.71 3.34 -30.27
C LEU A 71 13.10 3.85 -28.95
N ALA A 72 11.77 3.90 -28.90
CA ALA A 72 11.03 4.08 -27.65
C ALA A 72 10.07 2.90 -27.46
N VAL A 73 9.96 2.40 -26.24
CA VAL A 73 9.13 1.26 -25.88
C VAL A 73 8.21 1.57 -24.71
N SER A 74 7.04 0.93 -24.69
CA SER A 74 6.16 0.98 -23.53
C SER A 74 6.59 -0.07 -22.50
N PRO A 75 6.79 0.30 -21.22
CA PRO A 75 7.03 -0.68 -20.16
C PRO A 75 5.85 -1.60 -19.90
N LEU A 76 4.62 -1.15 -20.18
CA LEU A 76 3.40 -1.91 -19.97
C LEU A 76 3.24 -2.98 -21.04
N THR A 77 3.34 -4.24 -20.65
CA THR A 77 3.35 -5.40 -21.54
C THR A 77 2.60 -6.58 -20.93
N ASP A 78 2.64 -7.74 -21.59
CA ASP A 78 2.12 -9.00 -21.07
C ASP A 78 3.26 -9.98 -20.82
N ALA A 79 3.11 -10.85 -19.83
CA ALA A 79 3.86 -12.06 -19.63
C ALA A 79 3.00 -13.28 -20.08
N PRO A 80 3.58 -14.46 -20.31
CA PRO A 80 2.84 -15.63 -20.82
C PRO A 80 1.58 -16.00 -20.01
N ASP A 81 1.60 -15.77 -18.71
CA ASP A 81 0.57 -16.13 -17.74
C ASP A 81 -0.12 -14.92 -17.10
N LYS A 82 0.30 -13.69 -17.46
CA LYS A 82 -0.17 -12.49 -16.76
C LYS A 82 -0.22 -11.26 -17.68
N ARG A 83 -1.35 -10.56 -17.67
CA ARG A 83 -1.52 -9.31 -18.42
C ARG A 83 -1.12 -8.09 -17.58
N ASP A 84 -0.89 -6.98 -18.29
CA ASP A 84 -0.64 -5.67 -17.69
C ASP A 84 0.49 -5.68 -16.65
N VAL A 85 1.65 -6.17 -17.06
CA VAL A 85 2.87 -6.25 -16.24
C VAL A 85 3.99 -5.38 -16.79
N CYS A 86 5.01 -5.17 -15.95
CA CYS A 86 6.22 -4.42 -16.28
C CYS A 86 7.47 -5.21 -15.90
N PHE A 87 8.47 -5.24 -16.78
CA PHE A 87 9.83 -5.70 -16.48
C PHE A 87 10.73 -4.56 -16.00
N PHE A 88 10.31 -3.32 -16.27
CA PHE A 88 10.95 -2.11 -15.79
C PHE A 88 9.91 -0.99 -15.67
N SER A 89 10.25 0.05 -14.91
CA SER A 89 9.50 1.30 -14.85
C SER A 89 10.45 2.48 -14.92
N VAL A 90 9.92 3.67 -15.20
CA VAL A 90 10.72 4.88 -15.31
C VAL A 90 10.04 6.05 -14.61
N ILE A 91 10.83 6.79 -13.84
CA ILE A 91 10.47 8.17 -13.46
C ILE A 91 11.24 9.07 -14.41
N ASP A 92 10.51 9.81 -15.23
CA ASP A 92 11.05 10.76 -16.21
C ASP A 92 10.94 12.19 -15.66
N ILE A 93 12.07 12.89 -15.59
CA ILE A 93 12.15 14.28 -15.12
C ILE A 93 12.61 15.16 -16.29
N ASP A 94 11.64 15.84 -16.90
CA ASP A 94 11.83 16.62 -18.12
C ASP A 94 12.14 18.10 -17.82
N VAL A 95 13.19 18.31 -17.01
CA VAL A 95 13.78 19.62 -16.70
C VAL A 95 15.23 19.61 -17.17
N TYR A 96 15.67 20.69 -17.80
CA TYR A 96 16.99 20.79 -18.43
C TYR A 96 17.92 21.70 -17.63
N ASP A 97 19.21 21.59 -17.90
CA ASP A 97 20.27 22.41 -17.25
C ASP A 97 20.34 22.23 -15.72
N VAL A 98 19.97 21.03 -15.25
CA VAL A 98 20.00 20.66 -13.84
C VAL A 98 21.09 19.59 -13.61
N ASN A 99 21.86 19.75 -12.55
CA ASN A 99 22.76 18.68 -12.09
C ASN A 99 21.98 17.65 -11.25
N PHE A 100 21.69 16.50 -11.83
CA PHE A 100 20.95 15.43 -11.16
C PHE A 100 21.79 14.53 -10.23
N THR A 101 23.11 14.77 -10.12
CA THR A 101 24.00 13.94 -9.29
C THR A 101 23.52 13.87 -7.84
N ALA A 102 23.10 15.01 -7.28
CA ALA A 102 22.59 15.06 -5.90
C ALA A 102 21.30 14.23 -5.71
N LEU A 103 20.39 14.25 -6.68
CA LEU A 103 19.19 13.41 -6.66
C LEU A 103 19.55 11.92 -6.68
N VAL A 104 20.44 11.52 -7.60
CA VAL A 104 20.90 10.14 -7.77
C VAL A 104 21.58 9.64 -6.49
N GLN A 105 22.51 10.42 -5.93
CA GLN A 105 23.17 10.10 -4.65
C GLN A 105 22.17 9.93 -3.52
N ARG A 106 21.18 10.79 -3.45
CA ARG A 106 20.19 10.77 -2.38
C ARG A 106 19.28 9.54 -2.44
N LEU A 107 18.80 9.19 -3.62
CA LEU A 107 18.02 7.97 -3.79
C LEU A 107 18.83 6.70 -3.45
N TYR A 108 20.11 6.64 -3.86
CA TYR A 108 21.01 5.53 -3.47
C TYR A 108 21.27 5.49 -1.95
N LYS A 109 21.48 6.65 -1.31
CA LYS A 109 21.64 6.75 0.14
C LYS A 109 20.48 6.10 0.89
N TYR A 110 19.25 6.24 0.39
CA TYR A 110 18.06 5.63 0.99
C TYR A 110 17.79 4.20 0.51
N GLY A 111 18.72 3.59 -0.25
CA GLY A 111 18.68 2.18 -0.59
C GLY A 111 17.88 1.81 -1.84
N TYR A 112 17.44 2.80 -2.65
CA TYR A 112 16.79 2.50 -3.91
C TYR A 112 17.77 1.92 -4.93
N LYS A 113 17.33 0.88 -5.64
CA LYS A 113 18.06 0.24 -6.74
C LYS A 113 17.45 0.70 -8.07
N PHE A 114 18.17 1.52 -8.81
CA PHE A 114 17.73 2.07 -10.09
C PHE A 114 18.94 2.49 -10.93
N ALA A 115 18.77 2.61 -12.25
CA ALA A 115 19.76 3.19 -13.13
C ALA A 115 19.29 4.55 -13.63
N ALA A 116 20.12 5.57 -13.49
CA ALA A 116 19.83 6.93 -13.93
C ALA A 116 20.45 7.18 -15.31
N PHE A 117 19.68 7.69 -16.28
CA PHE A 117 20.19 8.04 -17.59
C PHE A 117 19.86 9.47 -17.95
N ILE A 118 20.83 10.20 -18.47
CA ILE A 118 20.54 11.52 -19.06
C ILE A 118 19.68 11.32 -20.29
N SER A 119 18.56 12.02 -20.37
CA SER A 119 17.68 11.96 -21.53
C SER A 119 18.28 12.69 -22.74
N LYS A 120 17.73 12.45 -23.93
CA LYS A 120 18.19 13.13 -25.16
C LYS A 120 18.10 14.65 -25.11
N SER A 121 17.20 15.17 -24.29
CA SER A 121 16.95 16.61 -24.10
C SER A 121 17.71 17.21 -22.91
N GLY A 122 18.47 16.40 -22.15
CA GLY A 122 19.20 16.85 -20.97
C GLY A 122 18.46 16.70 -19.63
N GLY A 123 17.25 16.15 -19.63
CA GLY A 123 16.56 15.70 -18.44
C GLY A 123 17.12 14.36 -17.90
N ILE A 124 16.41 13.67 -17.02
CA ILE A 124 16.85 12.40 -16.47
C ILE A 124 15.74 11.37 -16.43
N HIS A 125 16.07 10.13 -16.79
CA HIS A 125 15.23 8.95 -16.65
C HIS A 125 15.78 8.05 -15.55
N LEU A 126 15.00 7.74 -14.52
CA LEU A 126 15.34 6.80 -13.45
C LEU A 126 14.66 5.47 -13.74
N TYR A 127 15.41 4.47 -14.16
CA TYR A 127 14.93 3.13 -14.52
C TYR A 127 15.01 2.19 -13.34
N PHE A 128 13.89 1.59 -12.96
CA PHE A 128 13.80 0.49 -12.00
C PHE A 128 13.58 -0.82 -12.77
N PHE A 129 14.49 -1.77 -12.62
CA PHE A 129 14.43 -3.06 -13.31
C PHE A 129 13.94 -4.15 -12.35
N TYR A 130 13.03 -5.00 -12.80
CA TYR A 130 12.42 -6.03 -11.97
C TYR A 130 12.95 -7.42 -12.31
N LEU A 131 13.19 -8.23 -11.27
CA LEU A 131 13.64 -9.63 -11.38
C LEU A 131 12.60 -10.53 -12.07
N LYS A 132 11.33 -10.19 -11.93
CA LYS A 132 10.17 -10.86 -12.51
C LYS A 132 9.20 -9.80 -13.04
N PRO A 133 8.28 -10.19 -13.97
CA PRO A 133 7.23 -9.28 -14.39
C PRO A 133 6.34 -8.90 -13.19
N GLU A 134 6.26 -7.61 -12.91
CA GLU A 134 5.50 -7.03 -11.81
C GLU A 134 4.19 -6.39 -12.32
N GLU A 135 3.15 -6.42 -11.52
CA GLU A 135 1.85 -5.84 -11.86
C GLU A 135 1.94 -4.32 -12.01
N ALA A 136 1.50 -3.81 -13.16
CA ALA A 136 1.67 -2.40 -13.52
C ALA A 136 1.02 -1.43 -12.52
N GLY A 137 -0.13 -1.80 -11.94
CA GLY A 137 -0.79 -0.99 -10.91
C GLY A 137 0.06 -0.83 -9.65
N LYS A 138 0.69 -1.91 -9.19
CA LYS A 138 1.61 -1.87 -8.03
C LYS A 138 2.87 -1.09 -8.34
N VAL A 139 3.44 -1.32 -9.54
CA VAL A 139 4.62 -0.59 -10.01
C VAL A 139 4.35 0.91 -10.02
N ARG A 140 3.26 1.34 -10.65
CA ARG A 140 2.89 2.73 -10.73
C ARG A 140 2.67 3.35 -9.36
N HIS A 141 1.95 2.66 -8.49
CA HIS A 141 1.72 3.12 -7.11
C HIS A 141 3.05 3.40 -6.38
N GLU A 142 4.03 2.51 -6.47
CA GLU A 142 5.32 2.73 -5.79
C GLU A 142 6.14 3.85 -6.43
N MET A 143 6.10 4.02 -7.75
CA MET A 143 6.75 5.17 -8.41
C MET A 143 6.12 6.51 -7.98
N ASP A 144 4.79 6.57 -7.92
CA ASP A 144 4.07 7.75 -7.42
C ASP A 144 4.43 8.05 -5.95
N ARG A 145 4.59 7.01 -5.10
CA ARG A 145 5.06 7.16 -3.71
C ARG A 145 6.47 7.76 -3.62
N ILE A 146 7.41 7.30 -4.45
CA ILE A 146 8.77 7.87 -4.49
C ILE A 146 8.69 9.36 -4.85
N ILE A 147 7.97 9.69 -5.91
CA ILE A 147 7.78 11.08 -6.36
C ILE A 147 7.21 11.95 -5.25
N GLU A 148 6.20 11.45 -4.54
CA GLU A 148 5.58 12.15 -3.42
C GLU A 148 6.55 12.33 -2.26
N ARG A 149 7.22 11.25 -1.81
CA ARG A 149 8.11 11.29 -0.63
C ARG A 149 9.30 12.23 -0.81
N PHE A 150 9.85 12.28 -2.02
CA PHE A 150 10.97 13.17 -2.35
C PHE A 150 10.52 14.53 -2.90
N GLY A 151 9.22 14.75 -3.03
CA GLY A 151 8.65 16.03 -3.51
C GLY A 151 9.03 16.36 -4.94
N LEU A 152 9.36 15.37 -5.79
CA LEU A 152 9.89 15.60 -7.13
C LEU A 152 8.95 16.46 -7.98
N ASN A 153 7.63 16.26 -7.86
CA ASN A 153 6.61 17.05 -8.54
C ASN A 153 6.63 18.55 -8.16
N LYS A 154 7.15 18.89 -6.98
CA LYS A 154 7.25 20.27 -6.49
C LYS A 154 8.61 20.90 -6.78
N ILE A 155 9.66 20.08 -6.80
CA ILE A 155 11.04 20.50 -7.06
C ILE A 155 11.25 20.71 -8.56
N TYR A 156 10.80 19.76 -9.37
CA TYR A 156 11.00 19.79 -10.82
C TYR A 156 9.75 20.32 -11.54
N GLN A 157 9.65 21.63 -11.63
CA GLN A 157 8.54 22.34 -12.26
C GLN A 157 9.03 23.33 -13.33
N LYS A 158 8.20 23.56 -14.34
CA LYS A 158 8.37 24.67 -15.28
C LYS A 158 7.02 25.37 -15.47
N GLY A 159 6.96 26.68 -15.21
CA GLY A 159 5.72 27.43 -15.30
C GLY A 159 4.62 26.93 -14.33
N GLY A 160 5.00 26.50 -13.11
CA GLY A 160 4.09 25.99 -12.08
C GLY A 160 3.48 24.61 -12.36
N LYS A 161 3.93 23.93 -13.42
CA LYS A 161 3.49 22.56 -13.77
C LYS A 161 4.61 21.56 -13.53
N SER A 162 4.30 20.43 -12.92
CA SER A 162 5.24 19.33 -12.77
C SER A 162 5.78 18.89 -14.11
N ARG A 163 7.06 18.55 -14.13
CA ARG A 163 7.78 17.98 -15.27
C ARG A 163 8.26 16.55 -14.96
N VAL A 164 7.52 15.87 -14.08
CA VAL A 164 7.80 14.50 -13.70
C VAL A 164 6.68 13.60 -14.22
N GLU A 165 7.04 12.59 -14.98
CA GLU A 165 6.11 11.58 -15.51
C GLU A 165 6.53 10.19 -15.03
N VAL A 166 5.56 9.27 -14.92
CA VAL A 166 5.79 7.87 -14.57
C VAL A 166 5.44 6.97 -15.74
N PHE A 167 6.30 6.01 -16.02
CA PHE A 167 6.05 4.93 -16.98
C PHE A 167 6.10 3.59 -16.23
N PRO A 168 5.06 2.74 -16.34
CA PRO A 168 3.87 2.87 -17.19
C PRO A 168 2.98 4.03 -16.76
N MET A 169 2.31 4.68 -17.75
CA MET A 169 1.36 5.76 -17.45
C MET A 169 0.04 5.24 -16.91
N HIS A 170 -0.34 4.03 -17.25
CA HIS A 170 -1.59 3.41 -16.84
C HIS A 170 -1.34 2.12 -16.05
N SER A 171 -2.25 1.81 -15.14
CA SER A 171 -2.20 0.57 -14.33
C SER A 171 -2.63 -0.66 -15.14
N ALA A 172 -3.42 -0.46 -16.19
CA ALA A 172 -3.89 -1.49 -17.11
C ALA A 172 -4.19 -0.86 -18.46
N ARG A 173 -4.15 -1.68 -19.53
CA ARG A 173 -4.51 -1.26 -20.88
C ARG A 173 -6.02 -1.38 -21.09
N THR A 174 -6.61 -0.34 -21.62
CA THR A 174 -7.96 -0.43 -22.19
C THR A 174 -7.87 -1.12 -23.56
N PRO A 175 -8.82 -1.99 -23.94
CA PRO A 175 -8.81 -2.61 -25.27
C PRO A 175 -8.64 -1.58 -26.40
N GLY A 176 -7.68 -1.81 -27.28
CA GLY A 176 -7.33 -0.90 -28.38
C GLY A 176 -6.52 0.35 -27.99
N GLN A 177 -6.09 0.48 -26.75
CA GLN A 177 -5.17 1.53 -26.30
C GLN A 177 -3.82 0.95 -25.92
N HIS A 178 -2.76 1.69 -26.24
CA HIS A 178 -1.39 1.41 -25.82
C HIS A 178 -0.94 2.45 -24.81
N ASP A 179 -0.06 2.03 -23.91
CA ASP A 179 0.58 2.95 -23.00
C ASP A 179 1.64 3.78 -23.71
N LYS A 180 2.00 4.91 -23.14
CA LYS A 180 3.02 5.81 -23.67
C LYS A 180 4.39 5.13 -23.69
N CYS A 181 5.17 5.38 -24.74
CA CYS A 181 6.51 4.85 -24.89
C CYS A 181 7.55 5.80 -24.33
N ILE A 182 8.61 5.25 -23.72
CA ILE A 182 9.78 5.98 -23.25
C ILE A 182 10.96 5.71 -24.19
N PHE A 183 11.68 6.77 -24.58
CA PHE A 183 12.87 6.66 -25.42
C PHE A 183 13.99 5.96 -24.66
N LEU A 184 14.56 4.91 -25.28
CA LEU A 184 15.59 4.10 -24.64
C LEU A 184 16.94 4.84 -24.53
N PRO A 185 17.75 4.53 -23.49
CA PRO A 185 19.08 5.09 -23.35
C PRO A 185 20.07 4.46 -24.35
N PHE A 186 21.29 5.01 -24.40
CA PHE A 186 22.41 4.52 -25.21
C PHE A 186 22.23 4.64 -26.72
N TYR A 187 21.36 5.51 -27.21
CA TYR A 187 21.26 5.77 -28.64
C TYR A 187 22.63 6.10 -29.24
N ASN A 188 22.96 5.45 -30.37
CA ASN A 188 24.23 5.62 -31.10
C ASN A 188 25.50 5.24 -30.29
N SER A 189 25.37 4.40 -29.27
CA SER A 189 26.49 4.07 -28.38
C SER A 189 27.50 3.08 -28.98
N ALA A 190 27.16 2.38 -30.05
CA ALA A 190 28.07 1.48 -30.77
C ALA A 190 29.09 2.22 -31.64
N ASN A 191 28.84 3.48 -32.01
CA ASN A 191 29.75 4.30 -32.79
C ASN A 191 30.72 5.03 -31.86
N GLN A 192 32.01 4.76 -31.96
CA GLN A 192 33.05 5.25 -31.08
C GLN A 192 33.23 6.79 -31.09
N ASP A 193 32.90 7.44 -32.20
CA ASP A 193 33.15 8.89 -32.41
C ASP A 193 32.00 9.81 -32.00
N GLY A 194 30.81 9.27 -31.76
CA GLY A 194 29.61 10.05 -31.46
C GLY A 194 28.98 9.67 -30.14
N GLY A 195 29.75 9.67 -29.05
CA GLY A 195 29.27 9.19 -27.77
C GLY A 195 27.87 9.70 -27.42
N SER A 196 26.94 8.79 -27.18
CA SER A 196 25.58 9.09 -26.77
C SER A 196 25.54 10.08 -25.60
N SER A 197 24.77 11.14 -25.73
CA SER A 197 24.44 12.03 -24.59
C SER A 197 23.65 11.29 -23.50
N GLN A 198 23.04 10.15 -23.87
CA GLN A 198 22.14 9.35 -23.02
C GLN A 198 22.92 8.26 -22.25
N LYS A 199 24.00 8.67 -21.63
CA LYS A 199 24.82 7.79 -20.78
C LYS A 199 24.19 7.61 -19.40
N MET A 200 24.55 6.54 -18.71
CA MET A 200 24.19 6.32 -17.32
C MET A 200 24.95 7.29 -16.44
N LEU A 201 24.24 8.00 -15.58
CA LEU A 201 24.80 8.87 -14.53
C LEU A 201 25.05 8.04 -13.27
N GLY A 202 26.32 7.93 -12.85
CA GLY A 202 26.70 7.30 -11.61
C GLY A 202 26.48 8.18 -10.38
N ALA A 203 26.52 7.58 -9.20
CA ALA A 203 26.45 8.30 -7.93
C ALA A 203 27.67 9.26 -7.71
N ASP A 204 28.77 8.99 -8.37
CA ASP A 204 29.97 9.85 -8.39
C ASP A 204 29.85 11.05 -9.36
N GLY A 205 28.73 11.17 -10.05
CA GLY A 205 28.51 12.16 -11.10
C GLY A 205 29.15 11.82 -12.45
N ALA A 206 29.81 10.65 -12.57
CA ALA A 206 30.41 10.22 -13.82
C ALA A 206 29.36 9.66 -14.80
N LEU A 207 29.58 9.92 -16.09
CA LEU A 207 28.77 9.38 -17.16
C LEU A 207 29.41 8.06 -17.68
N HIS A 208 28.69 6.96 -17.49
CA HIS A 208 29.14 5.62 -17.87
C HIS A 208 28.70 5.25 -19.29
N SER A 209 29.63 4.73 -20.09
CA SER A 209 29.32 4.09 -21.37
C SER A 209 28.57 2.78 -21.15
N ILE A 210 27.95 2.24 -22.21
CA ILE A 210 27.17 1.00 -22.14
C ILE A 210 27.97 -0.16 -21.53
N SER A 211 29.24 -0.33 -21.89
CA SER A 211 30.11 -1.40 -21.37
C SER A 211 30.36 -1.32 -19.86
N LYS A 212 30.39 -0.11 -19.29
CA LYS A 212 30.53 0.10 -17.85
C LYS A 212 29.18 0.05 -17.13
N ALA A 213 28.12 0.50 -17.78
CA ALA A 213 26.79 0.57 -17.20
C ALA A 213 26.12 -0.80 -17.03
N ILE A 214 26.28 -1.73 -17.99
CA ILE A 214 25.59 -3.03 -17.96
C ILE A 214 25.92 -3.82 -16.67
N PRO A 215 27.18 -4.02 -16.26
CA PRO A 215 27.48 -4.73 -15.00
C PRO A 215 26.88 -4.05 -13.78
N ILE A 216 26.81 -2.73 -13.75
CA ILE A 216 26.20 -1.98 -12.67
C ILE A 216 24.69 -2.22 -12.63
N ILE A 217 24.03 -2.14 -13.79
CA ILE A 217 22.57 -2.36 -13.91
C ILE A 217 22.19 -3.76 -13.45
N GLU A 218 23.01 -4.78 -13.78
CA GLU A 218 22.76 -6.17 -13.35
C GLU A 218 22.68 -6.33 -11.82
N THR A 219 23.34 -5.45 -11.08
CA THR A 219 23.24 -5.43 -9.60
C THR A 219 22.01 -4.68 -9.08
N MET A 220 21.30 -3.97 -9.93
CA MET A 220 20.18 -3.08 -9.57
C MET A 220 18.81 -3.72 -9.72
N PHE A 221 18.74 -4.97 -10.16
CA PHE A 221 17.45 -5.66 -10.25
C PHE A 221 16.82 -5.80 -8.85
N THR A 222 15.51 -5.56 -8.81
CA THR A 222 14.74 -5.51 -7.56
C THR A 222 13.35 -6.11 -7.75
N SER A 223 12.49 -6.05 -6.76
CA SER A 223 11.06 -6.32 -6.86
C SER A 223 10.28 -5.08 -6.44
N VAL A 224 9.02 -4.97 -6.87
CA VAL A 224 8.14 -3.87 -6.40
C VAL A 224 7.93 -3.91 -4.89
N ALA A 225 7.94 -5.10 -4.29
CA ALA A 225 7.87 -5.28 -2.84
C ALA A 225 9.13 -4.75 -2.12
N ASP A 226 10.33 -4.88 -2.72
CA ASP A 226 11.55 -4.31 -2.16
C ASP A 226 11.53 -2.78 -2.25
N VAL A 227 11.04 -2.23 -3.37
CA VAL A 227 10.84 -0.79 -3.52
C VAL A 227 9.88 -0.27 -2.45
N ALA A 228 8.75 -0.96 -2.24
CA ALA A 228 7.77 -0.63 -1.20
C ALA A 228 8.40 -0.63 0.20
N ARG A 229 9.16 -1.69 0.55
CA ARG A 229 9.87 -1.77 1.83
C ARG A 229 10.86 -0.63 2.02
N THR A 230 11.61 -0.28 0.97
CA THR A 230 12.54 0.86 1.00
C THR A 230 11.78 2.16 1.25
N THR A 231 10.65 2.38 0.59
CA THR A 231 9.80 3.57 0.77
C THR A 231 9.19 3.64 2.18
N ASP A 232 8.76 2.51 2.74
CA ASP A 232 8.20 2.43 4.10
C ASP A 232 9.27 2.66 5.19
N ALA A 233 10.51 2.29 4.92
CA ALA A 233 11.65 2.47 5.83
C ALA A 233 12.25 3.88 5.82
N LEU A 234 11.74 4.80 4.98
CA LEU A 234 12.27 6.16 4.92
C LEU A 234 12.18 6.88 6.28
N PRO A 235 13.23 7.60 6.70
CA PRO A 235 13.25 8.28 7.98
C PRO A 235 12.21 9.40 8.04
N TYR A 236 11.89 9.82 9.26
CA TYR A 236 10.94 10.91 9.55
C TYR A 236 9.52 10.71 8.99
N SER A 237 9.10 9.44 8.81
CA SER A 237 7.75 9.11 8.30
C SER A 237 6.62 9.60 9.22
N ASP A 238 6.91 9.87 10.48
CA ASP A 238 6.01 10.43 11.50
C ASP A 238 5.98 11.98 11.53
N ALA A 239 6.92 12.63 10.84
CA ALA A 239 7.04 14.11 10.78
C ALA A 239 5.93 14.74 9.92
N PRO A 240 5.65 16.04 10.07
CA PRO A 240 4.90 16.80 9.08
C PRO A 240 5.44 16.56 7.67
N PHE A 241 4.54 16.36 6.70
CA PHE A 241 4.91 15.92 5.34
C PHE A 241 6.00 16.81 4.69
N CYS A 242 5.83 18.14 4.78
CA CYS A 242 6.80 19.10 4.23
C CYS A 242 8.19 19.00 4.88
N ILE A 243 8.27 18.67 6.17
CA ILE A 243 9.55 18.47 6.87
C ILE A 243 10.23 17.21 6.36
N GLN A 244 9.55 16.06 6.33
CA GLN A 244 10.13 14.83 5.78
C GLN A 244 10.60 15.04 4.34
N MET A 245 9.74 15.60 3.50
CA MET A 245 10.04 15.79 2.08
C MET A 245 11.27 16.67 1.87
N LEU A 246 11.39 17.80 2.57
CA LEU A 246 12.55 18.70 2.45
C LEU A 246 13.85 18.05 2.94
N ILE A 247 13.79 17.23 3.99
CA ILE A 247 14.94 16.43 4.44
C ILE A 247 15.32 15.41 3.37
N LEU A 248 14.35 14.62 2.88
CA LEU A 248 14.61 13.56 1.90
C LEU A 248 15.10 14.10 0.55
N SER A 249 14.57 15.22 0.10
CA SER A 249 14.96 15.84 -1.17
C SER A 249 16.36 16.44 -1.14
N GLY A 250 16.83 16.89 0.04
CA GLY A 250 18.07 17.63 0.18
C GLY A 250 18.10 18.94 -0.61
N SER A 251 16.95 19.56 -0.86
CA SER A 251 16.84 20.77 -1.66
C SER A 251 17.19 22.06 -0.91
N MET A 252 17.68 21.95 0.31
CA MET A 252 18.02 23.09 1.17
C MET A 252 19.47 23.53 0.96
N ASP A 253 19.67 24.52 0.12
CA ASP A 253 20.96 25.19 -0.11
C ASP A 253 21.10 26.51 0.68
N ALA A 254 22.21 27.18 0.50
CA ALA A 254 22.53 28.44 1.20
C ALA A 254 21.48 29.54 1.02
N ASN A 255 20.76 29.55 -0.12
CA ASN A 255 19.79 30.58 -0.49
C ASN A 255 18.34 30.19 -0.17
N SER A 256 18.08 28.96 0.27
CA SER A 256 16.73 28.39 0.43
C SER A 256 16.16 28.49 1.84
N GLY A 257 16.80 29.22 2.77
CA GLY A 257 16.30 29.40 4.13
C GLY A 257 16.60 28.24 5.06
N ARG A 258 17.76 27.61 4.96
CA ARG A 258 18.24 26.47 5.80
C ARG A 258 18.01 26.65 7.29
N ASN A 259 18.38 27.82 7.83
CA ASN A 259 18.22 28.10 9.26
C ASN A 259 16.76 28.09 9.69
N GLU A 260 15.88 28.74 8.91
CA GLU A 260 14.43 28.75 9.15
C GLU A 260 13.81 27.36 9.04
N PHE A 261 14.31 26.55 8.08
CA PHE A 261 13.87 25.17 7.95
C PHE A 261 14.37 24.31 9.12
N LEU A 262 15.67 24.39 9.49
CA LEU A 262 16.21 23.63 10.60
C LEU A 262 15.50 23.97 11.92
N PHE A 263 15.19 25.26 12.12
CA PHE A 263 14.38 25.69 13.27
C PHE A 263 12.97 25.05 13.24
N THR A 264 12.33 25.00 12.06
CA THR A 264 11.02 24.36 11.92
C THR A 264 11.09 22.85 12.15
N ALA A 265 12.10 22.17 11.63
CA ALA A 265 12.35 20.75 11.89
C ALA A 265 12.61 20.49 13.38
N ALA A 266 13.36 21.37 14.06
CA ALA A 266 13.63 21.28 15.48
C ALA A 266 12.35 21.42 16.35
N THR A 267 11.33 22.20 15.91
CA THR A 267 10.04 22.22 16.60
C THR A 267 9.30 20.88 16.54
N TYR A 268 9.40 20.19 15.42
CA TYR A 268 8.88 18.81 15.30
C TYR A 268 9.68 17.84 16.18
N LEU A 269 11.01 17.90 16.16
CA LEU A 269 11.88 17.06 17.01
C LEU A 269 11.59 17.27 18.48
N LYS A 270 11.39 18.53 18.94
CA LYS A 270 10.98 18.82 20.31
C LYS A 270 9.62 18.20 20.65
N THR A 271 8.67 18.24 19.73
CA THR A 271 7.38 17.57 19.92
C THR A 271 7.52 16.05 20.01
N LYS A 272 8.46 15.46 19.26
CA LYS A 272 8.72 14.02 19.23
C LYS A 272 9.47 13.52 20.47
N TYR A 273 10.54 14.19 20.87
CA TYR A 273 11.46 13.75 21.91
C TYR A 273 11.21 14.41 23.26
N GLY A 274 10.46 15.52 23.32
CA GLY A 274 10.22 16.24 24.57
C GLY A 274 11.52 16.70 25.20
N ASP A 275 11.73 16.37 26.50
CA ASP A 275 12.94 16.71 27.25
C ASP A 275 14.16 15.83 26.91
N ALA A 276 13.95 14.71 26.19
CA ALA A 276 15.03 13.89 25.66
C ALA A 276 15.63 14.43 24.35
N LEU A 277 15.17 15.59 23.85
CA LEU A 277 15.77 16.23 22.68
C LEU A 277 17.21 16.63 22.97
N THR A 278 18.14 16.20 22.13
CA THR A 278 19.57 16.55 22.19
C THR A 278 20.01 17.32 20.96
N ILE A 279 21.19 17.88 21.00
CA ILE A 279 21.77 18.62 19.84
C ILE A 279 22.00 17.68 18.67
N GLU A 280 22.39 16.44 18.90
CA GLU A 280 22.67 15.43 17.89
C GLU A 280 21.47 15.20 16.98
N HIS A 281 20.24 15.19 17.51
CA HIS A 281 19.03 15.05 16.69
C HIS A 281 18.86 16.19 15.68
N ILE A 282 19.34 17.40 16.01
CA ILE A 282 19.30 18.56 15.12
C ILE A 282 20.43 18.48 14.11
N GLU A 283 21.61 18.04 14.55
CA GLU A 283 22.79 17.84 13.69
C GLU A 283 22.55 16.75 12.65
N GLU A 284 21.83 15.68 12.99
CA GLU A 284 21.38 14.65 12.04
C GLU A 284 20.56 15.26 10.88
N VAL A 285 19.60 16.12 11.19
CA VAL A 285 18.82 16.83 10.16
C VAL A 285 19.69 17.80 9.39
N ASN A 286 20.58 18.54 10.06
CA ASN A 286 21.49 19.48 9.42
C ASN A 286 22.46 18.79 8.45
N ALA A 287 22.92 17.59 8.77
CA ALA A 287 23.80 16.77 7.92
C ALA A 287 23.13 16.32 6.61
N GLU A 288 21.79 16.40 6.51
CA GLU A 288 21.08 16.11 5.28
C GLU A 288 21.12 17.26 4.26
N PHE A 289 21.57 18.44 4.65
CA PHE A 289 21.70 19.58 3.73
C PHE A 289 22.94 19.40 2.84
N PRO A 290 22.88 19.81 1.57
CA PRO A 290 24.06 19.85 0.69
C PRO A 290 25.19 20.72 1.24
N ASP A 291 24.82 21.77 1.97
CA ASP A 291 25.71 22.73 2.63
C ASP A 291 25.20 22.93 4.07
N PRO A 292 25.65 22.08 5.04
CA PRO A 292 25.19 22.15 6.42
C PRO A 292 25.50 23.48 7.10
N LEU A 293 24.63 23.87 8.03
CA LEU A 293 24.88 25.02 8.91
C LEU A 293 26.06 24.76 9.85
N GLU A 294 26.80 25.80 10.21
CA GLU A 294 27.88 25.70 11.17
C GLU A 294 27.39 25.31 12.59
N ALA A 295 28.25 24.70 13.38
CA ALA A 295 27.94 24.28 14.74
C ALA A 295 27.40 25.42 15.63
N LYS A 296 27.84 26.66 15.42
CA LYS A 296 27.34 27.82 16.13
C LYS A 296 25.88 28.10 15.84
N GLU A 297 25.46 27.93 14.58
CA GLU A 297 24.06 28.16 14.14
C GLU A 297 23.15 27.04 14.62
N THR A 298 23.58 25.77 14.52
CA THR A 298 22.83 24.61 15.04
C THR A 298 22.63 24.70 16.56
N ASN A 299 23.67 25.10 17.30
CA ASN A 299 23.57 25.36 18.74
C ASN A 299 22.60 26.51 19.07
N SER A 300 22.55 27.56 18.25
CA SER A 300 21.59 28.67 18.42
C SER A 300 20.15 28.17 18.24
N VAL A 301 19.90 27.35 17.22
CA VAL A 301 18.58 26.71 17.00
C VAL A 301 18.22 25.85 18.20
N PHE A 302 19.11 24.97 18.67
CA PHE A 302 18.86 24.08 19.80
C PHE A 302 18.52 24.84 21.08
N ASN A 303 19.32 25.87 21.42
CA ASN A 303 19.06 26.68 22.61
C ASN A 303 17.70 27.42 22.52
N SER A 304 17.35 27.94 21.34
CA SER A 304 16.07 28.61 21.11
C SER A 304 14.88 27.68 21.32
N ILE A 305 14.99 26.43 20.89
CA ILE A 305 13.93 25.40 21.05
C ILE A 305 13.79 24.94 22.50
N LYS A 306 14.91 24.91 23.28
CA LYS A 306 14.86 24.55 24.71
C LYS A 306 14.14 25.58 25.56
N VAL A 307 14.34 26.86 25.29
CA VAL A 307 13.87 27.96 26.14
C VAL A 307 12.37 28.23 26.00
N LYS A 308 11.80 27.97 24.80
CA LYS A 308 10.39 28.28 24.51
C LYS A 308 9.66 27.06 23.94
N ASP A 309 8.41 26.91 24.33
CA ASP A 309 7.53 25.87 23.77
C ASP A 309 7.00 26.32 22.39
N TRP A 310 7.83 26.13 21.39
CA TRP A 310 7.50 26.42 20.01
C TRP A 310 6.59 25.34 19.41
N GLN A 311 5.51 25.77 18.77
CA GLN A 311 4.59 24.85 18.09
C GLN A 311 4.89 24.78 16.60
N THR A 312 5.03 23.58 16.05
CA THR A 312 5.24 23.38 14.60
C THR A 312 4.14 24.01 13.75
N ALA A 313 2.89 24.04 14.25
CA ALA A 313 1.74 24.71 13.61
C ALA A 313 1.99 26.19 13.29
N GLY A 314 2.69 26.90 14.16
CA GLY A 314 3.04 28.33 13.96
C GLY A 314 4.02 28.56 12.79
N ARG A 315 4.67 27.50 12.31
CA ARG A 315 5.69 27.56 11.26
C ARG A 315 5.15 27.20 9.86
N CYS A 316 3.94 26.64 9.75
CA CYS A 316 3.38 26.16 8.48
C CYS A 316 3.26 27.21 7.39
N LYS A 317 3.23 28.51 7.75
CA LYS A 317 3.15 29.64 6.82
C LYS A 317 4.51 30.27 6.51
N LYS A 318 5.59 29.71 7.06
CA LYS A 318 6.95 30.20 6.85
C LYS A 318 7.63 29.45 5.73
N GLU A 319 8.33 30.17 4.86
CA GLU A 319 9.20 29.53 3.89
C GLU A 319 10.42 28.91 4.58
N PRO A 320 10.94 27.79 4.07
CA PRO A 320 10.54 27.10 2.82
C PRO A 320 9.37 26.11 2.97
N VAL A 321 8.92 25.77 4.21
CA VAL A 321 7.92 24.73 4.42
C VAL A 321 6.53 25.09 3.84
N ALA A 322 6.22 26.37 3.72
CA ALA A 322 4.94 26.83 3.18
C ALA A 322 4.74 26.38 1.73
N SER A 323 5.76 26.53 0.89
CA SER A 323 5.74 26.12 -0.52
C SER A 323 5.57 24.62 -0.72
N PHE A 324 5.98 23.81 0.26
CA PHE A 324 5.91 22.35 0.20
C PHE A 324 4.78 21.75 1.06
N CYS A 325 3.95 22.62 1.63
CA CYS A 325 2.86 22.17 2.50
C CYS A 325 1.81 21.37 1.72
N ASP A 326 1.50 20.18 2.22
CA ASP A 326 0.33 19.40 1.86
C ASP A 326 -0.47 19.10 3.13
N LYS A 327 -1.62 19.76 3.25
CA LYS A 327 -2.43 19.67 4.48
C LYS A 327 -3.06 18.30 4.65
N GLN A 328 -3.41 17.61 3.56
CA GLN A 328 -4.05 16.30 3.62
C GLN A 328 -3.03 15.26 4.09
N LEU A 329 -1.90 15.17 3.41
CA LEU A 329 -0.82 14.24 3.77
C LEU A 329 -0.24 14.53 5.16
N CYS A 330 -0.22 15.82 5.56
CA CYS A 330 0.28 16.21 6.88
C CYS A 330 -0.64 15.75 8.03
N ARG A 331 -1.98 15.80 7.84
CA ARG A 331 -2.95 15.39 8.88
C ARG A 331 -2.85 13.92 9.25
N ASP A 332 -2.47 13.08 8.30
CA ASP A 332 -2.35 11.64 8.50
C ASP A 332 -1.07 11.24 9.24
N ARG A 333 -0.15 12.18 9.48
CA ARG A 333 1.12 11.95 10.17
C ARG A 333 1.00 12.05 11.68
N LYS A 334 1.77 11.25 12.40
CA LYS A 334 1.76 11.23 13.87
C LYS A 334 1.98 12.63 14.49
N TYR A 335 2.93 13.38 13.94
CA TYR A 335 3.24 14.76 14.37
C TYR A 335 2.79 15.81 13.36
N GLY A 336 1.85 15.46 12.48
CA GLY A 336 1.32 16.38 11.48
C GLY A 336 0.53 17.53 12.10
N VAL A 337 0.58 18.68 11.44
CA VAL A 337 -0.12 19.89 11.86
C VAL A 337 -1.57 19.89 11.35
N GLY A 338 -2.50 20.34 12.19
CA GLY A 338 -3.93 20.36 11.85
C GLY A 338 -4.64 19.03 12.13
N ARG A 339 -3.94 18.09 12.73
CA ARG A 339 -4.56 16.97 13.42
C ARG A 339 -5.44 17.58 14.53
N GLN A 340 -6.74 17.36 14.47
CA GLN A 340 -7.59 17.80 15.57
C GLN A 340 -7.09 17.13 16.85
N LYS A 341 -6.81 17.91 17.91
CA LYS A 341 -6.56 17.37 19.25
C LYS A 341 -7.79 16.55 19.63
N GLY A 342 -7.68 15.24 19.58
CA GLY A 342 -8.80 14.30 19.73
C GLY A 342 -8.82 13.20 18.66
N ASN A 343 -8.17 13.38 17.49
CA ASN A 343 -7.89 12.29 16.58
C ASN A 343 -6.55 11.63 16.98
N THR A 344 -6.56 10.92 18.08
CA THR A 344 -5.62 9.82 18.29
C THR A 344 -5.68 8.94 17.04
N VAL A 345 -4.56 8.34 16.65
CA VAL A 345 -4.50 7.22 15.71
C VAL A 345 -5.70 6.34 16.01
N SER A 346 -6.46 5.93 15.01
CA SER A 346 -7.51 4.94 15.25
C SER A 346 -6.87 3.84 16.09
N ASN A 347 -7.42 3.61 17.29
CA ASN A 347 -6.98 2.51 18.15
C ASN A 347 -7.37 1.16 17.53
N VAL A 348 -8.03 1.19 16.37
CA VAL A 348 -8.48 0.04 15.59
C VAL A 348 -7.92 0.18 14.18
N GLU A 349 -7.21 -0.83 13.74
CA GLU A 349 -6.74 -1.01 12.37
C GLU A 349 -7.74 -1.90 11.63
N PHE A 350 -8.16 -1.47 10.44
CA PHE A 350 -9.09 -2.20 9.58
C PHE A 350 -8.30 -2.92 8.48
N GLY A 351 -8.61 -4.21 8.30
CA GLY A 351 -8.02 -5.08 7.28
C GLY A 351 -8.97 -5.35 6.13
N LYS A 352 -8.98 -6.58 5.63
CA LYS A 352 -9.81 -7.04 4.53
C LYS A 352 -11.30 -7.00 4.87
N ILE A 353 -12.11 -6.86 3.82
CA ILE A 353 -13.57 -6.93 3.91
C ILE A 353 -14.08 -8.06 3.02
N TYR A 354 -14.99 -8.86 3.56
CA TYR A 354 -15.62 -9.99 2.87
C TYR A 354 -17.11 -9.71 2.75
N ARG A 355 -17.69 -9.89 1.56
CA ARG A 355 -19.13 -9.88 1.33
C ARG A 355 -19.64 -11.30 1.39
N MET A 356 -20.46 -11.59 2.37
CA MET A 356 -21.09 -12.89 2.57
C MET A 356 -22.35 -12.95 1.73
N LEU A 357 -22.39 -13.86 0.74
CA LEU A 357 -23.51 -14.07 -0.16
C LEU A 357 -24.56 -15.00 0.52
N ALA A 358 -25.27 -14.44 1.50
CA ALA A 358 -26.43 -15.03 2.15
C ALA A 358 -27.72 -14.48 1.51
N GLU A 359 -28.88 -15.00 1.90
CA GLU A 359 -30.19 -14.47 1.48
C GLU A 359 -30.32 -12.96 1.76
N THR A 360 -29.83 -12.52 2.92
CA THR A 360 -29.58 -11.10 3.20
C THR A 360 -28.06 -10.91 3.29
N PRO A 361 -27.42 -10.32 2.27
CA PRO A 361 -25.98 -10.14 2.27
C PRO A 361 -25.51 -9.32 3.47
N TYR A 362 -24.40 -9.74 4.06
CA TYR A 362 -23.74 -9.01 5.14
C TYR A 362 -22.22 -8.98 4.88
N TYR A 363 -21.51 -8.15 5.65
CA TYR A 363 -20.06 -7.99 5.52
C TYR A 363 -19.36 -8.48 6.79
N LEU A 364 -18.25 -9.15 6.60
CA LEU A 364 -17.26 -9.41 7.65
C LEU A 364 -16.07 -8.52 7.39
N TRP A 365 -15.79 -7.63 8.31
CA TRP A 365 -14.68 -6.69 8.19
C TRP A 365 -13.63 -6.96 9.25
N GLU A 366 -12.41 -7.25 8.81
CA GLU A 366 -11.30 -7.46 9.72
C GLU A 366 -10.95 -6.19 10.46
N ALA A 367 -10.78 -6.30 11.78
CA ALA A 367 -10.36 -5.21 12.63
C ALA A 367 -9.50 -5.74 13.79
N ARG A 368 -8.49 -4.99 14.15
CA ARG A 368 -7.65 -5.28 15.32
C ARG A 368 -7.36 -4.02 16.13
N LEU A 369 -6.97 -4.18 17.37
CA LEU A 369 -6.44 -3.08 18.15
C LEU A 369 -5.04 -2.74 17.67
N ALA A 370 -4.73 -1.45 17.56
CA ALA A 370 -3.41 -0.98 17.18
C ALA A 370 -2.35 -1.55 18.12
N GLY A 371 -1.35 -2.21 17.55
CA GLY A 371 -0.28 -2.88 18.30
C GLY A 371 -0.56 -4.33 18.69
N THR A 372 -1.69 -4.92 18.26
CA THR A 372 -1.95 -6.36 18.36
C THR A 372 -1.77 -7.02 16.99
N ASP A 373 -1.41 -8.30 16.99
CA ASP A 373 -1.16 -9.04 15.74
C ASP A 373 -2.42 -9.80 15.24
N GLU A 374 -3.47 -9.89 16.05
CA GLU A 374 -4.65 -10.69 15.76
C GLU A 374 -5.80 -9.83 15.23
N TYR A 375 -6.28 -10.14 14.00
CA TYR A 375 -7.49 -9.57 13.45
C TYR A 375 -8.72 -10.34 13.93
N LYS A 376 -9.77 -9.60 14.26
CA LYS A 376 -11.11 -10.13 14.53
C LYS A 376 -12.08 -9.63 13.48
N LYS A 377 -13.13 -10.40 13.19
CA LYS A 377 -14.11 -10.04 12.15
C LYS A 377 -15.30 -9.33 12.76
N LEU A 378 -15.52 -8.09 12.30
CA LEU A 378 -16.71 -7.29 12.62
C LEU A 378 -17.80 -7.68 11.65
N ARG A 379 -18.96 -8.07 12.14
CA ARG A 379 -20.14 -8.29 11.30
C ARG A 379 -20.88 -6.99 11.09
N ILE A 380 -21.17 -6.67 9.82
CA ILE A 380 -21.89 -5.47 9.41
C ILE A 380 -23.04 -5.90 8.49
N ASP A 381 -24.25 -5.70 8.94
CA ASP A 381 -25.45 -6.03 8.15
C ASP A 381 -25.83 -4.83 7.28
N GLY A 382 -25.89 -5.02 5.96
CA GLY A 382 -26.23 -4.00 4.96
C GLY A 382 -25.05 -3.09 4.57
N ALA A 383 -24.96 -2.79 3.28
CA ALA A 383 -23.88 -1.97 2.71
C ALA A 383 -23.88 -0.53 3.24
N GLU A 384 -25.06 0.02 3.51
CA GLU A 384 -25.23 1.38 4.04
C GLU A 384 -24.58 1.56 5.42
N ASN A 385 -24.46 0.47 6.18
CA ASN A 385 -23.85 0.48 7.50
C ASN A 385 -22.31 0.54 7.47
N LEU A 386 -21.67 0.22 6.35
CA LEU A 386 -20.22 0.40 6.18
C LEU A 386 -19.83 1.89 6.27
N LEU A 387 -20.65 2.78 5.75
CA LEU A 387 -20.42 4.22 5.80
C LEU A 387 -20.84 4.86 7.13
N ASN A 388 -21.57 4.13 7.97
CA ASN A 388 -22.03 4.62 9.27
C ASN A 388 -21.01 4.31 10.37
N GLN A 389 -20.17 5.28 10.72
CA GLN A 389 -19.15 5.11 11.76
C GLN A 389 -19.72 4.65 13.11
N LYS A 390 -20.93 5.08 13.50
CA LYS A 390 -21.54 4.66 14.77
C LYS A 390 -21.85 3.17 14.79
N THR A 391 -22.29 2.61 13.67
CA THR A 391 -22.53 1.17 13.54
C THR A 391 -21.23 0.39 13.68
N ILE A 392 -20.17 0.85 13.01
CA ILE A 392 -18.84 0.22 13.11
C ILE A 392 -18.26 0.35 14.52
N GLN A 393 -18.39 1.51 15.17
CA GLN A 393 -17.97 1.71 16.56
C GLN A 393 -18.65 0.73 17.51
N LYS A 394 -19.96 0.49 17.30
CA LYS A 394 -20.69 -0.50 18.09
C LYS A 394 -20.13 -1.91 17.85
N ALA A 395 -19.93 -2.29 16.59
CA ALA A 395 -19.34 -3.59 16.25
C ALA A 395 -17.93 -3.75 16.86
N CYS A 396 -17.11 -2.69 16.87
CA CYS A 396 -15.80 -2.69 17.54
C CYS A 396 -15.93 -2.92 19.06
N ILE A 397 -16.90 -2.28 19.72
CA ILE A 397 -17.13 -2.52 21.16
C ILE A 397 -17.51 -3.98 21.39
N ASP A 398 -18.45 -4.49 20.59
CA ASP A 398 -18.98 -5.85 20.75
C ASP A 398 -17.90 -6.92 20.49
N THR A 399 -16.97 -6.68 19.57
CA THR A 399 -15.97 -7.66 19.13
C THR A 399 -14.60 -7.47 19.75
N LEU A 400 -14.12 -6.21 19.84
CA LEU A 400 -12.77 -5.87 20.30
C LEU A 400 -12.76 -5.38 21.76
N GLY A 401 -13.93 -5.09 22.35
CA GLY A 401 -14.06 -4.53 23.69
C GLY A 401 -13.63 -3.07 23.80
N GLN A 402 -13.41 -2.37 22.67
CA GLN A 402 -12.99 -0.98 22.64
C GLN A 402 -13.78 -0.18 21.60
N LEU A 403 -13.97 1.11 21.90
CA LEU A 403 -14.57 2.07 21.00
C LEU A 403 -13.53 2.53 19.98
N SER A 404 -13.79 2.35 18.68
CA SER A 404 -12.97 2.98 17.65
C SER A 404 -13.19 4.50 17.65
N LEU A 405 -12.12 5.23 17.31
CA LEU A 405 -12.18 6.70 17.31
C LEU A 405 -12.99 7.20 16.11
N THR A 406 -13.73 8.28 16.34
CA THR A 406 -14.44 8.98 15.26
C THR A 406 -13.45 9.74 14.40
N VAL A 407 -13.46 9.50 13.10
CA VAL A 407 -12.69 10.26 12.10
C VAL A 407 -13.63 11.16 11.29
N THR A 408 -13.09 12.08 10.48
CA THR A 408 -13.93 12.89 9.59
C THR A 408 -14.59 12.01 8.53
N GLN A 409 -15.79 12.39 8.09
CA GLN A 409 -16.54 11.59 7.11
C GLN A 409 -15.75 11.31 5.81
N PRO A 410 -15.03 12.28 5.20
CA PRO A 410 -14.20 11.99 4.03
C PRO A 410 -13.05 10.99 4.31
N THR A 411 -12.46 11.03 5.51
CA THR A 411 -11.42 10.07 5.91
C THR A 411 -12.02 8.68 6.08
N TRP A 412 -13.23 8.59 6.65
CA TRP A 412 -13.96 7.35 6.81
C TRP A 412 -14.32 6.71 5.47
N GLU A 413 -14.90 7.50 4.57
CA GLU A 413 -15.25 7.07 3.20
C GLU A 413 -14.03 6.57 2.44
N LYS A 414 -12.87 7.23 2.58
CA LYS A 414 -11.62 6.76 2.02
C LYS A 414 -11.21 5.40 2.60
N THR A 415 -11.25 5.25 3.93
CA THR A 415 -10.92 3.97 4.59
C THR A 415 -11.82 2.84 4.10
N VAL A 416 -13.13 3.09 4.02
CA VAL A 416 -14.09 2.10 3.49
C VAL A 416 -13.77 1.75 2.04
N ASN A 417 -13.51 2.75 1.18
CA ASN A 417 -13.18 2.52 -0.22
C ASN A 417 -11.86 1.75 -0.39
N ASP A 418 -10.84 2.07 0.39
CA ASP A 418 -9.55 1.37 0.37
C ASP A 418 -9.73 -0.12 0.74
N CYS A 419 -10.57 -0.42 1.74
CA CYS A 419 -10.89 -1.80 2.12
C CYS A 419 -11.80 -2.49 1.07
N LEU A 420 -12.77 -1.78 0.49
CA LEU A 420 -13.63 -2.32 -0.58
C LEU A 420 -12.86 -2.64 -1.87
N ALA A 421 -11.72 -1.98 -2.12
CA ALA A 421 -10.86 -2.30 -3.25
C ALA A 421 -10.28 -3.73 -3.19
N THR A 422 -10.27 -4.34 -1.99
CA THR A 422 -9.84 -5.72 -1.76
C THR A 422 -11.00 -6.64 -1.35
N LEU A 423 -12.25 -6.26 -1.71
CA LEU A 423 -13.45 -7.02 -1.37
C LEU A 423 -13.39 -8.42 -1.97
N GLU A 424 -13.60 -9.42 -1.13
CA GLU A 424 -13.79 -10.80 -1.54
C GLU A 424 -15.25 -11.21 -1.31
N GLU A 425 -15.83 -11.94 -2.26
CA GLU A 425 -17.19 -12.47 -2.12
C GLU A 425 -17.12 -13.95 -1.75
N LEU A 426 -17.80 -14.34 -0.67
CA LEU A 426 -17.82 -15.70 -0.17
C LEU A 426 -19.27 -16.21 -0.13
N GLU A 427 -19.50 -17.37 -0.72
CA GLU A 427 -20.79 -18.03 -0.62
C GLU A 427 -20.96 -18.66 0.77
N VAL A 428 -22.06 -18.31 1.43
CA VAL A 428 -22.47 -19.00 2.66
C VAL A 428 -23.20 -20.28 2.26
N PRO A 429 -22.84 -21.46 2.82
CA PRO A 429 -23.57 -22.69 2.56
C PRO A 429 -25.06 -22.50 2.82
N LYS A 430 -25.88 -22.71 1.80
CA LYS A 430 -27.34 -22.45 1.86
C LYS A 430 -28.03 -23.45 2.79
N ALA A 431 -28.70 -22.95 3.82
CA ALA A 431 -29.81 -23.66 4.42
C ALA A 431 -31.03 -23.49 3.51
N THR A 432 -31.61 -24.58 3.11
CA THR A 432 -32.62 -24.69 2.01
C THR A 432 -34.05 -24.32 2.41
N ASP A 433 -34.35 -23.18 3.03
CA ASP A 433 -35.72 -22.74 3.21
C ASP A 433 -35.85 -21.22 3.49
N THR A 434 -36.78 -20.52 2.79
CA THR A 434 -36.89 -19.04 2.72
C THR A 434 -37.98 -18.45 3.62
N THR A 435 -38.11 -18.90 4.87
CA THR A 435 -39.11 -18.39 5.81
C THR A 435 -38.46 -17.73 7.04
N GLU A 436 -39.25 -16.94 7.81
CA GLU A 436 -38.88 -16.43 9.14
C GLU A 436 -38.26 -17.54 10.03
N MET A 437 -38.62 -18.77 9.76
CA MET A 437 -38.12 -20.00 10.40
C MET A 437 -36.69 -20.35 10.00
N SER A 438 -36.30 -20.11 8.76
CA SER A 438 -34.91 -20.34 8.32
C SER A 438 -33.97 -19.29 8.88
N ALA A 439 -34.42 -18.03 8.98
CA ALA A 439 -33.65 -16.98 9.64
C ALA A 439 -33.43 -17.29 11.14
N LEU A 440 -34.44 -17.82 11.81
CA LEU A 440 -34.34 -18.28 13.20
C LEU A 440 -33.34 -19.46 13.33
N ARG A 441 -33.40 -20.43 12.41
CA ARG A 441 -32.48 -21.56 12.37
C ARG A 441 -31.05 -21.12 12.15
N GLU A 442 -30.81 -20.21 11.22
CA GLU A 442 -29.48 -19.65 10.97
C GLU A 442 -28.93 -18.92 12.20
N LEU A 443 -29.74 -18.06 12.85
CA LEU A 443 -29.36 -17.40 14.09
C LEU A 443 -29.10 -18.39 15.22
N PHE A 444 -29.82 -19.52 15.24
CA PHE A 444 -29.60 -20.58 16.22
C PHE A 444 -28.26 -21.28 16.01
N LEU A 445 -27.94 -21.68 14.78
CA LEU A 445 -26.66 -22.30 14.44
C LEU A 445 -25.48 -21.37 14.77
N ARG A 446 -25.62 -20.09 14.45
CA ARG A 446 -24.63 -19.07 14.82
C ARG A 446 -24.48 -18.88 16.33
N TYR A 447 -25.59 -18.91 17.06
CA TYR A 447 -25.53 -18.84 18.52
C TYR A 447 -24.71 -20.00 19.10
N LEU A 448 -24.86 -21.20 18.57
CA LEU A 448 -24.09 -22.35 19.00
C LEU A 448 -22.62 -22.23 18.68
N THR A 449 -22.26 -21.80 17.48
CA THR A 449 -20.86 -21.72 17.02
C THR A 449 -20.12 -20.51 17.59
N HIS A 450 -20.75 -19.33 17.65
CA HIS A 450 -20.09 -18.09 18.12
C HIS A 450 -20.10 -17.87 19.64
N ARG A 451 -20.90 -18.62 20.37
CA ARG A 451 -21.05 -18.49 21.83
C ARG A 451 -20.44 -19.65 22.61
N GLN A 452 -19.53 -20.39 22.00
CA GLN A 452 -18.83 -21.47 22.68
C GLN A 452 -18.03 -20.89 23.87
N ALA A 453 -18.06 -21.58 25.00
CA ALA A 453 -17.25 -21.24 26.16
C ALA A 453 -15.77 -21.50 25.84
N GLN A 454 -14.95 -20.47 25.78
CA GLN A 454 -13.50 -20.57 25.51
C GLN A 454 -12.79 -21.57 26.46
N ASN A 455 -13.29 -21.72 27.68
CA ASN A 455 -12.70 -22.57 28.71
C ASN A 455 -13.25 -24.00 28.72
N LYS A 456 -14.16 -24.36 27.82
CA LYS A 456 -14.75 -25.72 27.68
C LYS A 456 -15.24 -26.34 29.01
N GLN A 457 -15.75 -25.54 29.91
CA GLN A 457 -16.21 -25.98 31.23
C GLN A 457 -17.73 -26.15 31.26
N PRO A 458 -18.26 -27.33 31.65
CA PRO A 458 -19.70 -27.59 31.59
C PRO A 458 -20.57 -26.61 32.39
N TYR A 459 -20.06 -26.08 33.51
CA TYR A 459 -20.82 -25.16 34.38
C TYR A 459 -21.13 -23.81 33.72
N THR A 460 -20.42 -23.46 32.63
CA THR A 460 -20.65 -22.18 31.91
C THR A 460 -22.04 -22.09 31.29
N VAL A 461 -22.71 -23.23 31.07
CA VAL A 461 -24.12 -23.27 30.63
C VAL A 461 -25.05 -22.56 31.63
N ASN A 462 -24.70 -22.54 32.91
CA ASN A 462 -25.48 -21.79 33.93
C ASN A 462 -25.41 -20.27 33.77
N VAL A 463 -24.37 -19.74 33.16
CA VAL A 463 -24.22 -18.31 32.87
C VAL A 463 -24.58 -17.97 31.43
N LYS A 464 -25.48 -18.76 30.83
CA LYS A 464 -26.04 -18.53 29.49
C LYS A 464 -25.02 -18.64 28.34
N GLN A 465 -23.93 -19.33 28.55
CA GLN A 465 -22.94 -19.65 27.53
C GLN A 465 -23.21 -21.02 26.90
N VAL A 466 -22.69 -21.21 25.68
CA VAL A 466 -22.76 -22.49 25.01
C VAL A 466 -21.53 -23.32 25.39
N TYR A 467 -21.74 -24.57 25.80
CA TYR A 467 -20.69 -25.53 26.04
C TYR A 467 -20.71 -26.60 24.95
N LYS A 468 -19.57 -26.88 24.33
CA LYS A 468 -19.37 -27.93 23.34
C LYS A 468 -18.50 -29.05 23.92
N ASN A 469 -18.93 -30.29 23.80
CA ASN A 469 -18.08 -31.47 23.98
C ASN A 469 -17.85 -32.14 22.60
N CYS A 470 -17.18 -33.30 22.59
CA CYS A 470 -16.84 -33.99 21.34
C CYS A 470 -18.05 -34.40 20.48
N SER A 471 -19.28 -34.35 20.98
CA SER A 471 -20.45 -34.92 20.30
C SER A 471 -21.68 -34.01 20.28
N ALA A 472 -21.69 -32.93 21.06
CA ALA A 472 -22.88 -32.09 21.18
C ALA A 472 -22.59 -30.71 21.78
N TYR A 473 -23.49 -29.79 21.49
CA TYR A 473 -23.60 -28.44 22.08
C TYR A 473 -24.65 -28.44 23.19
N TYR A 474 -24.35 -27.77 24.30
CA TYR A 474 -25.23 -27.63 25.45
C TYR A 474 -25.48 -26.16 25.74
N PHE A 475 -26.75 -25.77 25.90
CA PHE A 475 -27.14 -24.36 26.10
C PHE A 475 -28.46 -24.24 26.85
N LYS A 476 -28.75 -23.03 27.34
CA LYS A 476 -30.04 -22.68 27.93
C LYS A 476 -30.87 -21.80 26.98
N THR A 477 -32.18 -21.98 26.99
CA THR A 477 -33.15 -21.17 26.22
C THR A 477 -32.93 -19.67 26.44
N ASP A 478 -32.73 -19.24 27.71
CA ASP A 478 -32.53 -17.83 28.06
C ASP A 478 -31.29 -17.25 27.38
N GLY A 479 -30.22 -18.03 27.23
CA GLY A 479 -29.02 -17.60 26.53
C GLY A 479 -29.28 -17.35 25.04
N PHE A 480 -30.04 -18.21 24.41
CA PHE A 480 -30.44 -18.03 23.01
C PHE A 480 -31.43 -16.86 22.83
N VAL A 481 -32.41 -16.69 23.72
CA VAL A 481 -33.33 -15.55 23.71
C VAL A 481 -32.59 -14.22 23.86
N ASP A 482 -31.63 -14.14 24.76
CA ASP A 482 -30.80 -12.95 24.94
C ASP A 482 -29.96 -12.67 23.67
N TYR A 483 -29.45 -13.69 23.02
CA TYR A 483 -28.77 -13.57 21.72
C TYR A 483 -29.69 -13.02 20.65
N LEU A 484 -30.92 -13.57 20.50
CA LEU A 484 -31.90 -13.08 19.55
C LEU A 484 -32.25 -11.60 19.76
N ARG A 485 -32.36 -11.18 21.03
CA ARG A 485 -32.58 -9.76 21.36
C ARG A 485 -31.40 -8.87 20.93
N THR A 486 -30.17 -9.34 21.13
CA THR A 486 -28.99 -8.58 20.65
C THR A 486 -28.97 -8.45 19.12
N MET A 487 -29.48 -9.46 18.43
CA MET A 487 -29.61 -9.47 16.96
C MET A 487 -30.87 -8.73 16.48
N LYS A 488 -31.63 -8.11 17.39
CA LYS A 488 -32.92 -7.45 17.09
C LYS A 488 -33.96 -8.33 16.39
N PHE A 489 -33.84 -9.63 16.57
CA PHE A 489 -34.79 -10.58 16.05
C PHE A 489 -36.01 -10.63 16.99
N VAL A 490 -37.18 -10.28 16.48
CA VAL A 490 -38.44 -10.34 17.23
C VAL A 490 -39.05 -11.72 17.05
N LEU A 491 -38.97 -12.54 18.12
CA LEU A 491 -39.75 -13.77 18.17
C LEU A 491 -41.26 -13.42 18.13
N GLY A 492 -41.91 -13.78 17.05
CA GLY A 492 -43.35 -13.72 16.96
C GLY A 492 -44.01 -14.66 17.99
N ARG A 493 -45.27 -15.04 17.78
CA ARG A 493 -46.00 -16.01 18.65
C ARG A 493 -45.46 -17.46 18.51
N THR A 494 -44.27 -17.62 18.02
CA THR A 494 -43.65 -18.92 17.72
C THR A 494 -43.28 -19.62 19.03
N ASN A 495 -43.65 -20.86 19.18
CA ASN A 495 -43.23 -21.69 20.31
C ASN A 495 -41.77 -22.10 20.13
N LEU A 496 -40.86 -21.34 20.73
CA LEU A 496 -39.40 -21.57 20.63
C LEU A 496 -38.99 -23.00 21.00
N ARG A 497 -39.74 -23.63 21.92
CA ARG A 497 -39.50 -25.03 22.32
C ARG A 497 -39.73 -26.00 21.14
N GLU A 498 -40.84 -25.83 20.42
CA GLU A 498 -41.13 -26.66 19.25
C GLU A 498 -40.09 -26.44 18.14
N GLN A 499 -39.63 -25.22 17.98
CA GLN A 499 -38.56 -24.90 16.99
C GLN A 499 -37.22 -25.58 17.35
N LEU A 500 -36.81 -25.51 18.60
CA LEU A 500 -35.59 -26.19 19.03
C LEU A 500 -35.70 -27.72 18.84
N LEU A 501 -36.85 -28.30 19.11
CA LEU A 501 -37.08 -29.71 18.81
C LEU A 501 -37.03 -30.01 17.30
N SER A 502 -37.61 -29.14 16.45
CA SER A 502 -37.52 -29.29 15.00
C SER A 502 -36.09 -29.14 14.44
N TYR A 503 -35.22 -28.41 15.14
CA TYR A 503 -33.81 -28.29 14.82
C TYR A 503 -32.98 -29.46 15.35
N GLY A 504 -33.60 -30.50 15.87
CA GLY A 504 -32.96 -31.69 16.38
C GLY A 504 -32.30 -31.50 17.74
N CYS A 505 -32.79 -30.54 18.55
CA CYS A 505 -32.35 -30.42 19.93
C CYS A 505 -33.17 -31.33 20.84
N GLU A 506 -32.52 -31.80 21.90
CA GLU A 506 -33.11 -32.62 22.93
C GLU A 506 -33.10 -31.87 24.28
N GLU A 507 -34.17 -31.96 25.06
CA GLU A 507 -34.12 -31.55 26.47
C GLU A 507 -33.41 -32.59 27.29
N GLY A 508 -32.47 -32.17 28.15
CA GLY A 508 -31.68 -33.12 28.94
C GLY A 508 -30.97 -32.47 30.11
N GLU A 509 -30.15 -33.26 30.73
CA GLU A 509 -29.27 -32.84 31.83
C GLU A 509 -27.83 -33.03 31.44
N LEU A 510 -27.01 -32.02 31.67
CA LEU A 510 -25.56 -32.10 31.54
C LEU A 510 -24.96 -32.37 32.91
N GLU A 511 -24.42 -33.58 33.08
CA GLU A 511 -23.69 -33.95 34.29
C GLU A 511 -22.24 -33.50 34.24
N TYR A 512 -21.72 -32.98 35.31
CA TYR A 512 -20.30 -32.59 35.45
C TYR A 512 -19.80 -32.76 36.90
N THR A 513 -18.51 -32.91 37.02
CA THR A 513 -17.85 -33.00 38.33
C THR A 513 -17.17 -31.65 38.63
N THR A 514 -17.43 -31.08 39.78
CA THR A 514 -16.77 -29.85 40.24
C THR A 514 -15.31 -30.15 40.60
N GLY A 515 -14.48 -29.09 40.66
CA GLY A 515 -13.09 -29.23 41.13
C GLY A 515 -12.94 -29.79 42.54
N ALA A 516 -14.03 -29.81 43.34
CA ALA A 516 -14.11 -30.45 44.65
C ALA A 516 -14.62 -31.91 44.60
N GLY A 517 -14.73 -32.53 43.39
CA GLY A 517 -15.15 -33.92 43.21
C GLY A 517 -16.67 -34.16 43.35
N GLN A 518 -17.49 -33.14 43.52
CA GLN A 518 -18.95 -33.31 43.61
C GLN A 518 -19.59 -33.43 42.21
N LYS A 519 -20.47 -34.41 42.02
CA LYS A 519 -21.29 -34.52 40.82
C LYS A 519 -22.44 -33.52 40.90
N LYS A 520 -22.63 -32.77 39.82
CA LYS A 520 -23.75 -31.84 39.63
C LYS A 520 -24.38 -32.05 38.28
N SER A 521 -25.65 -31.68 38.12
CA SER A 521 -26.34 -31.65 36.83
C SER A 521 -26.95 -30.29 36.54
N ILE A 522 -27.04 -29.98 35.26
CA ILE A 522 -27.66 -28.74 34.75
C ILE A 522 -28.72 -29.12 33.74
N LYS A 523 -29.97 -28.70 33.96
CA LYS A 523 -31.03 -28.81 32.96
C LYS A 523 -30.74 -27.84 31.82
N CYS A 524 -30.64 -28.38 30.61
CA CYS A 524 -30.27 -27.61 29.41
C CYS A 524 -30.77 -28.32 28.14
N TRP A 525 -30.63 -27.63 27.02
CA TRP A 525 -30.78 -28.20 25.70
C TRP A 525 -29.48 -28.84 25.27
N LYS A 526 -29.60 -29.94 24.53
CA LYS A 526 -28.50 -30.63 23.86
C LYS A 526 -28.79 -30.64 22.36
N LYS A 527 -27.88 -30.14 21.54
CA LYS A 527 -27.87 -30.26 20.10
C LYS A 527 -26.73 -31.16 19.69
N PRO A 528 -26.97 -32.31 19.07
CA PRO A 528 -25.91 -33.14 18.50
C PRO A 528 -25.07 -32.35 17.48
N ASP A 529 -23.81 -32.69 17.41
CA ASP A 529 -22.88 -32.13 16.40
C ASP A 529 -23.17 -32.83 15.06
N ASP A 530 -23.96 -32.15 14.22
CA ASP A 530 -24.38 -32.63 12.90
C ASP A 530 -23.58 -31.99 11.76
N ASP A 531 -23.83 -32.48 10.53
CA ASP A 531 -23.08 -32.02 9.35
C ASP A 531 -23.31 -30.54 9.05
N ASP A 532 -24.51 -29.97 9.36
CA ASP A 532 -24.80 -28.55 9.20
C ASP A 532 -23.91 -27.69 10.12
N LEU A 533 -23.74 -28.13 11.37
CA LEU A 533 -22.89 -27.47 12.36
C LEU A 533 -21.41 -27.62 12.03
N ARG A 534 -20.98 -28.81 11.58
CA ARG A 534 -19.59 -29.04 11.17
C ARG A 534 -19.23 -28.22 9.93
N ALA A 535 -20.11 -28.14 8.95
CA ALA A 535 -19.89 -27.32 7.77
C ALA A 535 -19.72 -25.83 8.13
N LEU A 536 -20.49 -25.33 9.10
CA LEU A 536 -20.38 -23.97 9.58
C LEU A 536 -19.12 -23.74 10.45
N ASP A 537 -18.79 -24.64 11.35
CA ASP A 537 -17.57 -24.57 12.14
C ASP A 537 -16.32 -24.59 11.22
N THR A 538 -16.26 -25.55 10.28
CA THR A 538 -15.16 -25.62 9.30
C THR A 538 -15.07 -24.38 8.44
N PHE A 539 -16.20 -23.86 7.96
CA PHE A 539 -16.26 -22.64 7.18
C PHE A 539 -15.70 -21.42 7.94
N TYR A 540 -16.03 -21.29 9.23
CA TYR A 540 -15.49 -20.20 10.05
C TYR A 540 -14.04 -20.43 10.48
N ASP A 541 -13.65 -21.67 10.74
CA ASP A 541 -12.28 -22.05 11.09
C ASP A 541 -11.34 -21.90 9.88
N ASP A 542 -11.72 -22.33 8.68
CA ASP A 542 -10.95 -22.14 7.44
C ASP A 542 -10.71 -20.67 7.11
N ILE A 543 -11.71 -19.81 7.37
CA ILE A 543 -11.55 -18.36 7.23
C ILE A 543 -10.55 -17.80 8.28
N MET A 544 -10.48 -18.39 9.46
CA MET A 544 -9.57 -17.97 10.54
C MET A 544 -8.17 -18.59 10.38
N ASP A 545 -8.06 -19.83 9.89
CA ASP A 545 -6.79 -20.54 9.73
C ASP A 545 -5.99 -20.05 8.52
N ALA A 546 -6.63 -19.66 7.44
CA ALA A 546 -5.96 -19.00 6.31
C ALA A 546 -5.23 -17.72 6.74
N ASP A 547 -5.79 -16.99 7.72
CA ASP A 547 -5.15 -15.81 8.31
C ASP A 547 -4.03 -16.19 9.30
N ALA A 548 -4.16 -17.32 10.01
CA ALA A 548 -3.13 -17.82 10.93
C ALA A 548 -1.89 -18.36 10.19
N GLU A 549 -2.04 -19.01 9.04
CA GLU A 549 -0.92 -19.44 8.18
C GLU A 549 -0.14 -18.25 7.63
N VAL A 550 -0.81 -17.20 7.18
CA VAL A 550 -0.17 -15.95 6.72
C VAL A 550 0.58 -15.27 7.87
N LEU A 551 0.02 -15.27 9.09
CA LEU A 551 0.67 -14.74 10.29
C LEU A 551 1.85 -15.59 10.74
N ALA A 552 1.76 -16.92 10.66
CA ALA A 552 2.86 -17.84 10.98
C ALA A 552 4.02 -17.67 9.99
N GLN A 553 3.74 -17.55 8.69
CA GLN A 553 4.72 -17.25 7.65
C GLN A 553 5.41 -15.91 7.89
N ASN A 554 4.66 -14.89 8.30
CA ASN A 554 5.20 -13.57 8.64
C ASN A 554 6.02 -13.56 9.93
N LYS A 555 5.70 -14.41 10.92
CA LYS A 555 6.50 -14.61 12.14
C LYS A 555 7.80 -15.35 11.86
N LEU A 556 7.77 -16.40 11.05
CA LEU A 556 8.96 -17.11 10.58
C LEU A 556 9.91 -16.17 9.82
N ASN A 557 9.37 -15.35 8.92
CA ASN A 557 10.14 -14.34 8.18
C ASN A 557 10.70 -13.22 9.07
N LYS A 558 10.13 -13.00 10.27
CA LYS A 558 10.69 -12.06 11.27
C LYS A 558 11.75 -12.71 12.16
N GLN A 559 11.64 -13.99 12.47
CA GLN A 559 12.63 -14.72 13.28
C GLN A 559 13.93 -15.00 12.53
N ASP A 560 13.86 -15.29 11.23
CA ASP A 560 15.05 -15.42 10.37
C ASP A 560 15.83 -14.11 10.16
N ARG A 561 15.27 -12.95 10.59
CA ARG A 561 15.94 -11.63 10.52
C ARG A 561 16.46 -11.13 11.85
N GLY A 562 16.35 -11.90 12.92
CA GLY A 562 16.64 -11.48 14.29
C GLY A 562 17.79 -12.25 14.95
N SER A 563 18.93 -12.44 14.26
CA SER A 563 20.18 -12.79 14.92
C SER A 563 21.32 -11.96 14.30
N PRO A 564 21.68 -10.81 14.90
CA PRO A 564 23.02 -10.31 14.70
C PRO A 564 23.94 -11.16 15.60
N ASP A 565 24.88 -11.85 14.99
CA ASP A 565 26.00 -12.50 15.66
C ASP A 565 26.64 -11.55 16.67
N ALA A 566 26.48 -11.89 17.94
CA ALA A 566 27.33 -11.38 18.99
C ALA A 566 28.56 -12.32 19.03
N ASP A 567 29.57 -11.98 18.29
CA ASP A 567 30.97 -12.27 18.65
C ASP A 567 31.92 -11.55 17.67
N ASP A 568 32.56 -10.50 18.10
CA ASP A 568 34.01 -10.33 17.98
C ASP A 568 34.50 -9.14 18.81
N THR A 569 34.86 -9.46 20.06
CA THR A 569 35.81 -8.67 20.81
C THR A 569 37.19 -9.13 20.38
N ARG A 570 37.97 -8.28 19.67
CA ARG A 570 39.43 -8.11 19.80
C ARG A 570 40.03 -7.24 18.67
N PHE A 571 40.57 -6.19 19.13
CA PHE A 571 41.58 -5.24 18.68
C PHE A 571 41.07 -3.84 18.40
#